data_249d47484fa2f3d42da309631ba177b7
#
_entry.id   249d47484fa2f3d42da309631ba177b7
#
_cell.length_a   1.000
_cell.length_b   1.000
_cell.length_c   1.000
_cell.angle_alpha   90.00
_cell.angle_beta   90.00
_cell.angle_gamma   90.00
#
_symmetry.space_group_name_H-M   'P 1'
#
loop_
_entity.id
_entity.type
_entity.pdbx_description
1 polymer ?
#
loop_
_entity_poly.entity_id
_entity_poly.type
_entity_poly.pdbx_seq_one_letter_code
_entity_poly.pdbx_strand_id
1 'polypeptide(L)'
;ALAYGVLGAFALALARSGLPDLLAYKLIRTLKADSDSKSQNKVKYIIFVTIALAAVSSQNLIPVHIAFIPVLIPPLLGVFNHLNLDRRAVACLLTFGLCATYMLIPVGFGAIFLNDILAQNINTFGKPYGFMITNEQIPHAMMIPVSGMFVGLLIALFISYRKPRYYQEIKVEQKIHSITGEMTTAEADDEVPKIAKFTLFMAAFAVLATLSVQLYSDSMILAGLVGVAILSCAGIFKWKEADDVIITG
;
A
#
# COMPACT_ATOMS: atom_id res chain seq x y z
N ALA A 1 -5.37 -18.13 -6.27
CA ALA A 1 -4.00 -18.43 -5.81
C ALA A 1 -2.94 -17.76 -6.70
N LEU A 2 -2.89 -18.00 -8.03
CA LEU A 2 -1.85 -17.48 -8.93
C LEU A 2 -1.74 -15.93 -8.90
N ALA A 3 -2.87 -15.22 -8.92
CA ALA A 3 -2.88 -13.76 -8.89
C ALA A 3 -2.17 -13.22 -7.63
N TYR A 4 -2.45 -13.80 -6.49
CA TYR A 4 -1.84 -13.37 -5.22
C TYR A 4 -0.34 -13.66 -5.17
N GLY A 5 0.11 -14.82 -5.65
CA GLY A 5 1.54 -15.13 -5.74
C GLY A 5 2.30 -14.16 -6.65
N VAL A 6 1.76 -13.84 -7.82
CA VAL A 6 2.38 -12.87 -8.75
C VAL A 6 2.44 -11.47 -8.16
N LEU A 7 1.35 -11.02 -7.51
CA LEU A 7 1.31 -9.70 -6.88
C LEU A 7 2.23 -9.61 -5.67
N GLY A 8 2.30 -10.67 -4.86
CA GLY A 8 3.23 -10.78 -3.74
C GLY A 8 4.69 -10.74 -4.22
N ALA A 9 5.01 -11.47 -5.28
CA ALA A 9 6.34 -11.46 -5.89
C ALA A 9 6.72 -10.07 -6.41
N PHE A 10 5.80 -9.38 -7.10
CA PHE A 10 6.05 -8.01 -7.56
C PHE A 10 6.30 -7.05 -6.39
N ALA A 11 5.50 -7.13 -5.36
CA ALA A 11 5.65 -6.25 -4.20
C ALA A 11 6.95 -6.52 -3.42
N LEU A 12 7.34 -7.79 -3.25
CA LEU A 12 8.61 -8.14 -2.62
C LEU A 12 9.82 -7.68 -3.45
N ALA A 13 9.75 -7.83 -4.79
CA ALA A 13 10.78 -7.32 -5.68
C ALA A 13 10.87 -5.78 -5.62
N LEU A 14 9.73 -5.08 -5.53
CA LEU A 14 9.69 -3.64 -5.37
C LEU A 14 10.27 -3.20 -4.02
N ALA A 15 9.98 -3.92 -2.94
CA ALA A 15 10.58 -3.66 -1.63
C ALA A 15 12.10 -3.79 -1.66
N ARG A 16 12.62 -4.85 -2.30
CA ARG A 16 14.07 -5.07 -2.47
C ARG A 16 14.76 -4.03 -3.36
N SER A 17 14.02 -3.27 -4.15
CA SER A 17 14.60 -2.20 -4.97
C SER A 17 15.13 -1.02 -4.17
N GLY A 18 14.77 -0.91 -2.88
CA GLY A 18 15.11 0.23 -2.01
C GLY A 18 14.33 1.51 -2.34
N LEU A 19 13.40 1.47 -3.30
CA LEU A 19 12.57 2.63 -3.64
C LEU A 19 11.75 3.13 -2.44
N PRO A 20 11.08 2.26 -1.65
CA PRO A 20 10.37 2.67 -0.45
C PRO A 20 11.27 3.35 0.59
N ASP A 21 12.47 2.81 0.82
CA ASP A 21 13.43 3.34 1.79
C ASP A 21 13.95 4.72 1.39
N LEU A 22 14.21 4.93 0.09
CA LEU A 22 14.61 6.23 -0.42
C LEU A 22 13.49 7.26 -0.27
N LEU A 23 12.25 6.88 -0.51
CA LEU A 23 11.09 7.77 -0.33
C LEU A 23 10.93 8.15 1.14
N ALA A 24 11.03 7.18 2.06
CA ALA A 24 11.00 7.40 3.50
C ALA A 24 12.15 8.31 3.95
N TYR A 25 13.39 8.07 3.49
CA TYR A 25 14.54 8.90 3.79
C TYR A 25 14.35 10.36 3.33
N LYS A 26 13.91 10.57 2.09
CA LYS A 26 13.63 11.92 1.58
C LYS A 26 12.57 12.63 2.40
N LEU A 27 11.53 11.90 2.81
CA LEU A 27 10.46 12.43 3.63
C LEU A 27 10.99 12.86 5.01
N ILE A 28 11.78 12.01 5.68
CA ILE A 28 12.41 12.32 6.97
C ILE A 28 13.33 13.54 6.87
N ARG A 29 14.14 13.62 5.81
CA ARG A 29 15.04 14.75 5.58
C ARG A 29 14.28 16.06 5.39
N THR A 30 13.19 16.05 4.65
CA THR A 30 12.34 17.24 4.47
C THR A 30 11.71 17.68 5.81
N LEU A 31 11.37 16.72 6.66
CA LEU A 31 10.83 16.96 7.99
C LEU A 31 11.86 17.55 8.97
N LYS A 32 13.08 17.02 8.97
CA LYS A 32 14.16 17.53 9.83
C LYS A 32 14.57 18.97 9.47
N ALA A 33 14.40 19.37 8.20
CA ALA A 33 14.75 20.71 7.75
C ALA A 33 13.79 21.81 8.26
N ASP A 34 12.60 21.46 8.73
CA ASP A 34 11.54 22.40 9.08
C ASP A 34 11.16 22.24 10.56
N SER A 35 11.82 22.98 11.45
CA SER A 35 11.74 22.83 12.91
C SER A 35 10.54 23.54 13.55
N ASP A 36 9.72 24.27 12.79
CA ASP A 36 8.59 25.03 13.34
C ASP A 36 7.40 24.15 13.67
N SER A 37 6.81 24.33 14.86
CA SER A 37 5.65 23.54 15.34
C SER A 37 4.42 23.64 14.44
N LYS A 38 4.23 24.77 13.75
CA LYS A 38 3.17 24.93 12.73
C LYS A 38 3.47 24.11 11.47
N SER A 39 4.74 24.00 11.11
CA SER A 39 5.22 23.19 9.99
C SER A 39 5.04 21.71 10.28
N GLN A 40 5.34 21.23 11.48
CA GLN A 40 5.16 19.83 11.89
C GLN A 40 3.70 19.36 11.76
N ASN A 41 2.73 20.20 12.13
CA ASN A 41 1.32 19.86 11.95
C ASN A 41 0.92 19.78 10.46
N LYS A 42 1.40 20.69 9.61
CA LYS A 42 1.17 20.61 8.16
C LYS A 42 1.73 19.31 7.57
N VAL A 43 2.94 18.97 7.97
CA VAL A 43 3.61 17.74 7.51
C VAL A 43 2.86 16.50 7.96
N LYS A 44 2.34 16.46 9.19
CA LYS A 44 1.48 15.39 9.68
C LYS A 44 0.27 15.16 8.76
N TYR A 45 -0.42 16.22 8.37
CA TYR A 45 -1.57 16.12 7.46
C TYR A 45 -1.15 15.72 6.05
N ILE A 46 -0.02 16.22 5.55
CA ILE A 46 0.52 15.80 4.24
C ILE A 46 0.80 14.30 4.24
N ILE A 47 1.43 13.78 5.29
CA ILE A 47 1.68 12.34 5.43
C ILE A 47 0.37 11.55 5.45
N PHE A 48 -0.62 11.98 6.21
CA PHE A 48 -1.91 11.31 6.26
C PHE A 48 -2.59 11.28 4.89
N VAL A 49 -2.58 12.41 4.17
CA VAL A 49 -3.13 12.48 2.81
C VAL A 49 -2.34 11.59 1.85
N THR A 50 -1.00 11.61 1.93
CA THR A 50 -0.16 10.77 1.07
C THR A 50 -0.40 9.28 1.32
N ILE A 51 -0.48 8.85 2.58
CA ILE A 51 -0.78 7.46 2.94
C ILE A 51 -2.18 7.08 2.48
N ALA A 52 -3.17 7.96 2.65
CA ALA A 52 -4.53 7.73 2.18
C ALA A 52 -4.58 7.56 0.66
N LEU A 53 -3.96 8.46 -0.10
CA LEU A 53 -3.89 8.38 -1.55
C LEU A 53 -3.15 7.12 -2.02
N ALA A 54 -2.06 6.77 -1.35
CA ALA A 54 -1.31 5.56 -1.65
C ALA A 54 -2.15 4.30 -1.35
N ALA A 55 -2.89 4.27 -0.24
CA ALA A 55 -3.79 3.16 0.10
C ALA A 55 -4.94 3.02 -0.92
N VAL A 56 -5.56 4.13 -1.32
CA VAL A 56 -6.59 4.17 -2.37
C VAL A 56 -6.05 3.65 -3.69
N SER A 57 -4.86 4.14 -4.10
CA SER A 57 -4.23 3.74 -5.36
C SER A 57 -3.83 2.28 -5.37
N SER A 58 -3.38 1.74 -4.24
CA SER A 58 -2.93 0.35 -4.15
C SER A 58 -4.05 -0.66 -4.34
N GLN A 59 -5.30 -0.29 -4.09
CA GLN A 59 -6.45 -1.18 -4.28
C GLN A 59 -7.02 -1.12 -5.69
N ASN A 60 -7.06 0.07 -6.27
CA ASN A 60 -7.83 0.31 -7.48
C ASN A 60 -6.96 0.50 -8.73
N LEU A 61 -5.71 0.95 -8.57
CA LEU A 61 -4.82 1.29 -9.70
C LEU A 61 -3.59 0.38 -9.79
N ILE A 62 -2.98 0.05 -8.66
CA ILE A 62 -1.72 -0.69 -8.63
C ILE A 62 -1.97 -2.08 -8.05
N PRO A 63 -1.59 -3.18 -8.73
CA PRO A 63 -1.87 -4.54 -8.26
C PRO A 63 -0.94 -4.98 -7.12
N VAL A 64 -0.77 -4.17 -6.09
CA VAL A 64 0.12 -4.41 -4.93
C VAL A 64 -0.62 -4.42 -3.59
N HIS A 65 -1.95 -4.52 -3.62
CA HIS A 65 -2.80 -4.32 -2.45
C HIS A 65 -2.44 -5.20 -1.22
N ILE A 66 -2.04 -6.45 -1.42
CA ILE A 66 -1.71 -7.36 -0.30
C ILE A 66 -0.39 -6.97 0.36
N ALA A 67 0.60 -6.62 -0.43
CA ALA A 67 1.93 -6.31 0.08
C ALA A 67 2.14 -4.81 0.37
N PHE A 68 1.13 -3.97 0.13
CA PHE A 68 1.20 -2.54 0.37
C PHE A 68 1.59 -2.21 1.81
N ILE A 69 0.95 -2.84 2.80
CA ILE A 69 1.24 -2.60 4.21
C ILE A 69 2.65 -3.05 4.59
N PRO A 70 3.07 -4.32 4.35
CA PRO A 70 4.40 -4.76 4.74
C PRO A 70 5.54 -4.06 3.99
N VAL A 71 5.31 -3.53 2.80
CA VAL A 71 6.32 -2.80 2.03
C VAL A 71 6.42 -1.33 2.47
N LEU A 72 5.28 -0.65 2.66
CA LEU A 72 5.26 0.78 2.91
C LEU A 72 5.43 1.15 4.39
N ILE A 73 4.83 0.39 5.30
CA ILE A 73 4.75 0.80 6.71
C ILE A 73 6.08 0.71 7.45
N PRO A 74 6.89 -0.38 7.35
CA PRO A 74 8.15 -0.46 8.07
C PRO A 74 9.09 0.72 7.85
N PRO A 75 9.38 1.18 6.60
CA PRO A 75 10.22 2.35 6.36
C PRO A 75 9.63 3.64 6.97
N LEU A 76 8.31 3.76 7.04
CA LEU A 76 7.64 4.95 7.57
C LEU A 76 7.55 4.98 9.10
N LEU A 77 7.82 3.88 9.81
CA LEU A 77 7.74 3.85 11.28
C LEU A 77 8.67 4.87 11.95
N GLY A 78 9.86 5.09 11.40
CA GLY A 78 10.80 6.13 11.86
C GLY A 78 10.20 7.53 11.72
N VAL A 79 9.52 7.80 10.61
CA VAL A 79 8.81 9.07 10.37
C VAL A 79 7.68 9.26 11.38
N PHE A 80 6.89 8.22 11.64
CA PHE A 80 5.80 8.28 12.61
C PHE A 80 6.31 8.54 14.03
N ASN A 81 7.43 7.93 14.40
CA ASN A 81 8.07 8.17 15.70
C ASN A 81 8.59 9.61 15.82
N HIS A 82 9.26 10.11 14.79
CA HIS A 82 9.78 11.48 14.78
C HIS A 82 8.67 12.53 14.93
N LEU A 83 7.51 12.27 14.33
CA LEU A 83 6.33 13.14 14.42
C LEU A 83 5.44 12.85 15.63
N ASN A 84 5.81 11.92 16.50
CA ASN A 84 5.00 11.45 17.62
C ASN A 84 3.57 11.09 17.21
N LEU A 85 3.40 10.48 16.02
CA LEU A 85 2.11 10.09 15.50
C LEU A 85 1.58 8.86 16.24
N ASP A 86 0.31 8.86 16.61
CA ASP A 86 -0.32 7.64 17.08
C ASP A 86 -0.49 6.66 15.89
N ARG A 87 0.23 5.51 15.97
CA ARG A 87 0.20 4.48 14.92
C ARG A 87 -1.20 3.92 14.68
N ARG A 88 -2.10 4.01 15.67
CA ARG A 88 -3.51 3.61 15.53
C ARG A 88 -4.26 4.53 14.57
N ALA A 89 -3.96 5.84 14.56
CA ALA A 89 -4.52 6.77 13.58
C ALA A 89 -4.10 6.36 12.15
N VAL A 90 -2.83 6.01 11.96
CA VAL A 90 -2.32 5.51 10.66
C VAL A 90 -3.01 4.21 10.27
N ALA A 91 -3.18 3.27 11.21
CA ALA A 91 -3.88 2.02 10.95
C ALA A 91 -5.33 2.24 10.52
N CYS A 92 -6.08 3.12 11.21
CA CYS A 92 -7.45 3.48 10.81
C CYS A 92 -7.50 4.09 9.40
N LEU A 93 -6.54 4.97 9.08
CA LEU A 93 -6.44 5.60 7.77
C LEU A 93 -6.17 4.58 6.66
N LEU A 94 -5.22 3.66 6.90
CA LEU A 94 -4.91 2.58 5.98
C LEU A 94 -6.11 1.65 5.78
N THR A 95 -6.75 1.23 6.86
CA THR A 95 -7.94 0.37 6.79
C THR A 95 -9.04 1.03 5.97
N PHE A 96 -9.30 2.32 6.20
CA PHE A 96 -10.27 3.05 5.40
C PHE A 96 -9.85 3.12 3.93
N GLY A 97 -8.61 3.53 3.63
CA GLY A 97 -8.13 3.62 2.25
C GLY A 97 -8.14 2.30 1.52
N LEU A 98 -7.79 1.21 2.20
CA LEU A 98 -7.76 -0.13 1.61
C LEU A 98 -9.16 -0.75 1.48
N CYS A 99 -10.06 -0.54 2.44
CA CYS A 99 -11.37 -1.20 2.44
C CYS A 99 -12.46 -0.37 1.77
N ALA A 100 -12.60 0.90 2.12
CA ALA A 100 -13.70 1.73 1.66
C ALA A 100 -13.67 1.96 0.14
N THR A 101 -12.48 2.03 -0.45
CA THR A 101 -12.32 2.39 -1.85
C THR A 101 -12.75 1.29 -2.80
N TYR A 102 -12.39 0.02 -2.55
CA TYR A 102 -12.86 -1.08 -3.39
C TYR A 102 -14.35 -1.39 -3.18
N MET A 103 -14.91 -1.00 -2.04
CA MET A 103 -16.34 -1.13 -1.76
C MET A 103 -17.19 -0.08 -2.49
N LEU A 104 -16.58 1.01 -2.98
CA LEU A 104 -17.30 2.12 -3.60
C LEU A 104 -16.92 2.36 -5.06
N ILE A 105 -15.64 2.22 -5.40
CA ILE A 105 -15.11 2.59 -6.72
C ILE A 105 -15.00 1.34 -7.60
N PRO A 106 -15.81 1.22 -8.68
CA PRO A 106 -15.81 0.04 -9.55
C PRO A 106 -14.64 0.07 -10.56
N VAL A 107 -13.40 0.17 -10.06
CA VAL A 107 -12.17 0.18 -10.86
C VAL A 107 -11.15 -0.77 -10.23
N GLY A 108 -10.39 -1.50 -11.02
CA GLY A 108 -9.40 -2.46 -10.57
C GLY A 108 -10.01 -3.56 -9.70
N PHE A 109 -9.49 -3.77 -8.49
CA PHE A 109 -10.06 -4.76 -7.56
C PHE A 109 -11.50 -4.41 -7.15
N GLY A 110 -11.84 -3.12 -7.09
CA GLY A 110 -13.21 -2.68 -6.80
C GLY A 110 -14.22 -3.15 -7.84
N ALA A 111 -13.85 -3.18 -9.12
CA ALA A 111 -14.73 -3.72 -10.16
C ALA A 111 -14.99 -5.22 -9.95
N ILE A 112 -13.95 -6.00 -9.65
CA ILE A 112 -14.08 -7.42 -9.34
C ILE A 112 -14.98 -7.64 -8.10
N PHE A 113 -14.73 -6.87 -7.04
CA PHE A 113 -15.51 -7.00 -5.81
C PHE A 113 -16.99 -6.65 -6.02
N LEU A 114 -17.28 -5.51 -6.62
CA LEU A 114 -18.64 -5.01 -6.78
C LEU A 114 -19.44 -5.82 -7.82
N ASN A 115 -18.84 -6.10 -8.98
CA ASN A 115 -19.53 -6.71 -10.09
C ASN A 115 -19.50 -8.26 -10.04
N ASP A 116 -18.31 -8.85 -9.84
CA ASP A 116 -18.16 -10.29 -9.98
C ASP A 116 -18.44 -11.03 -8.66
N ILE A 117 -18.16 -10.40 -7.51
CA ILE A 117 -18.40 -11.03 -6.22
C ILE A 117 -19.75 -10.59 -5.66
N LEU A 118 -19.94 -9.30 -5.42
CA LEU A 118 -21.12 -8.83 -4.67
C LEU A 118 -22.40 -8.92 -5.51
N ALA A 119 -22.39 -8.39 -6.74
CA ALA A 119 -23.55 -8.42 -7.62
C ALA A 119 -24.00 -9.85 -7.94
N GLN A 120 -23.05 -10.72 -8.31
CA GLN A 120 -23.35 -12.10 -8.66
C GLN A 120 -23.93 -12.88 -7.47
N ASN A 121 -23.35 -12.71 -6.27
CA ASN A 121 -23.87 -13.38 -5.08
C ASN A 121 -25.27 -12.88 -4.72
N ILE A 122 -25.48 -11.55 -4.72
CA ILE A 122 -26.81 -10.99 -4.44
C ILE A 122 -27.85 -11.52 -5.44
N ASN A 123 -27.54 -11.54 -6.73
CA ASN A 123 -28.44 -12.00 -7.77
C ASN A 123 -28.69 -13.51 -7.70
N THR A 124 -27.64 -14.30 -7.39
CA THR A 124 -27.78 -15.76 -7.24
C THR A 124 -28.71 -16.12 -6.10
N PHE A 125 -28.56 -15.49 -4.94
CA PHE A 125 -29.38 -15.78 -3.76
C PHE A 125 -30.70 -15.01 -3.75
N GLY A 126 -30.79 -13.86 -4.42
CA GLY A 126 -32.01 -13.05 -4.52
C GLY A 126 -33.04 -13.55 -5.55
N LYS A 127 -32.55 -14.20 -6.63
CA LYS A 127 -33.39 -14.67 -7.73
C LYS A 127 -34.61 -15.52 -7.30
N PRO A 128 -34.49 -16.49 -6.36
CA PRO A 128 -35.64 -17.26 -5.89
C PRO A 128 -36.71 -16.42 -5.21
N TYR A 129 -36.38 -15.23 -4.72
CA TYR A 129 -37.25 -14.28 -4.05
C TYR A 129 -37.73 -13.15 -4.94
N GLY A 130 -37.41 -13.20 -6.24
CA GLY A 130 -37.73 -12.12 -7.19
C GLY A 130 -36.91 -10.85 -7.03
N PHE A 131 -35.78 -10.91 -6.30
CA PHE A 131 -34.89 -9.78 -6.06
C PHE A 131 -33.67 -9.88 -6.97
N MET A 132 -33.42 -8.83 -7.74
CA MET A 132 -32.23 -8.70 -8.59
C MET A 132 -31.73 -7.26 -8.55
N ILE A 133 -30.42 -7.11 -8.64
CA ILE A 133 -29.74 -5.82 -8.60
C ILE A 133 -28.84 -5.67 -9.83
N THR A 134 -28.75 -4.44 -10.35
CA THR A 134 -27.81 -4.11 -11.43
C THR A 134 -26.45 -3.65 -10.88
N ASN A 135 -25.39 -3.81 -11.67
CA ASN A 135 -24.04 -3.39 -11.27
C ASN A 135 -23.97 -1.89 -10.91
N GLU A 136 -24.78 -1.06 -11.55
CA GLU A 136 -24.83 0.38 -11.29
C GLU A 136 -25.46 0.73 -9.92
N GLN A 137 -26.35 -0.09 -9.43
CA GLN A 137 -27.04 0.15 -8.16
C GLN A 137 -26.15 -0.15 -6.95
N ILE A 138 -25.16 -1.04 -7.11
CA ILE A 138 -24.33 -1.50 -6.00
C ILE A 138 -23.46 -0.39 -5.41
N PRO A 139 -22.69 0.41 -6.20
CA PRO A 139 -21.92 1.51 -5.66
C PRO A 139 -22.78 2.51 -4.89
N HIS A 140 -24.02 2.77 -5.38
CA HIS A 140 -24.95 3.68 -4.69
C HIS A 140 -25.40 3.11 -3.34
N ALA A 141 -25.73 1.80 -3.27
CA ALA A 141 -26.08 1.16 -2.02
C ALA A 141 -24.90 1.15 -1.03
N MET A 142 -23.66 0.97 -1.53
CA MET A 142 -22.45 0.94 -0.73
C MET A 142 -22.04 2.34 -0.21
N MET A 143 -22.60 3.43 -0.71
CA MET A 143 -22.32 4.78 -0.18
C MET A 143 -22.69 4.91 1.31
N ILE A 144 -23.77 4.24 1.76
CA ILE A 144 -24.21 4.32 3.17
C ILE A 144 -23.18 3.72 4.11
N PRO A 145 -22.78 2.44 3.99
CA PRO A 145 -21.77 1.85 4.88
C PRO A 145 -20.41 2.55 4.76
N VAL A 146 -20.00 2.97 3.55
CA VAL A 146 -18.73 3.69 3.35
C VAL A 146 -18.74 5.07 4.00
N SER A 147 -19.86 5.80 3.96
CA SER A 147 -19.99 7.06 4.70
C SER A 147 -19.93 6.86 6.21
N GLY A 148 -20.49 5.77 6.73
CA GLY A 148 -20.31 5.40 8.14
C GLY A 148 -18.85 5.12 8.49
N MET A 149 -18.12 4.41 7.64
CA MET A 149 -16.66 4.20 7.80
C MET A 149 -15.89 5.51 7.75
N PHE A 150 -16.27 6.45 6.88
CA PHE A 150 -15.65 7.77 6.79
C PHE A 150 -15.86 8.59 8.06
N VAL A 151 -17.08 8.61 8.60
CA VAL A 151 -17.37 9.26 9.90
C VAL A 151 -16.53 8.61 11.02
N GLY A 152 -16.45 7.28 11.05
CA GLY A 152 -15.60 6.55 12.00
C GLY A 152 -14.12 6.94 11.87
N LEU A 153 -13.61 7.10 10.65
CA LEU A 153 -12.25 7.59 10.41
C LEU A 153 -12.05 9.01 10.95
N LEU A 154 -13.00 9.93 10.71
CA LEU A 154 -12.89 11.30 11.23
C LEU A 154 -12.86 11.30 12.76
N ILE A 155 -13.71 10.50 13.42
CA ILE A 155 -13.68 10.34 14.88
C ILE A 155 -12.32 9.78 15.34
N ALA A 156 -11.79 8.77 14.65
CA ALA A 156 -10.49 8.19 14.98
C ALA A 156 -9.36 9.21 14.89
N LEU A 157 -9.29 9.98 13.80
CA LEU A 157 -8.20 10.92 13.54
C LEU A 157 -8.28 12.18 14.40
N PHE A 158 -9.48 12.75 14.58
CA PHE A 158 -9.65 14.08 15.19
C PHE A 158 -10.04 14.03 16.67
N ILE A 159 -10.59 12.91 17.15
CA ILE A 159 -11.04 12.75 18.53
C ILE A 159 -10.19 11.70 19.26
N SER A 160 -10.22 10.44 18.80
CA SER A 160 -9.68 9.31 19.56
C SER A 160 -8.15 9.27 19.59
N TYR A 161 -7.50 9.48 18.45
CA TYR A 161 -6.05 9.31 18.27
C TYR A 161 -5.33 10.63 17.92
N ARG A 162 -5.91 11.75 18.31
CA ARG A 162 -5.37 13.10 18.07
C ARG A 162 -4.10 13.38 18.88
N LYS A 163 -4.01 12.82 20.09
CA LYS A 163 -2.92 13.13 21.02
C LYS A 163 -1.60 12.52 20.54
N PRO A 164 -0.48 13.25 20.65
CA PRO A 164 0.84 12.70 20.39
C PRO A 164 1.10 11.47 21.24
N ARG A 165 1.74 10.46 20.67
CA ARG A 165 2.12 9.26 21.40
C ARG A 165 3.58 8.93 21.11
N TYR A 166 4.33 8.74 22.18
CA TYR A 166 5.73 8.37 22.12
C TYR A 166 5.84 6.85 22.07
N TYR A 167 6.60 6.34 21.11
CA TYR A 167 6.93 4.93 21.00
C TYR A 167 8.42 4.79 21.23
N GLN A 168 8.82 3.82 22.06
CA GLN A 168 10.22 3.43 22.15
C GLN A 168 10.67 2.91 20.79
N GLU A 169 11.88 3.28 20.38
CA GLU A 169 12.49 2.68 19.20
C GLU A 169 12.69 1.20 19.47
N ILE A 170 11.85 0.39 18.88
CA ILE A 170 12.09 -1.04 18.84
C ILE A 170 13.24 -1.18 17.85
N LYS A 171 14.43 -1.52 18.35
CA LYS A 171 15.46 -2.08 17.50
C LYS A 171 14.88 -3.38 16.92
N VAL A 172 14.33 -3.26 15.71
CA VAL A 172 13.80 -4.40 14.94
C VAL A 172 15.02 -5.13 14.37
N GLU A 173 15.89 -5.54 15.26
CA GLU A 173 17.20 -6.08 14.91
C GLU A 173 17.17 -7.54 14.47
N GLN A 174 16.09 -8.29 14.58
CA GLN A 174 16.29 -9.74 14.44
C GLN A 174 15.17 -10.63 13.88
N LYS A 175 14.02 -10.13 13.51
CA LYS A 175 12.93 -11.05 13.07
C LYS A 175 12.53 -10.97 11.60
N ILE A 176 13.05 -9.98 10.86
CA ILE A 176 12.85 -9.89 9.40
C ILE A 176 14.00 -10.58 8.65
N HIS A 177 15.09 -10.90 9.33
CA HIS A 177 16.24 -11.63 8.76
C HIS A 177 15.93 -13.05 8.27
N SER A 178 14.80 -13.62 8.64
CA SER A 178 14.41 -14.97 8.23
C SER A 178 13.45 -15.04 7.06
N ILE A 179 12.91 -13.90 6.60
CA ILE A 179 11.91 -13.85 5.51
C ILE A 179 12.41 -13.07 4.29
N THR A 180 13.31 -12.10 4.49
CA THR A 180 13.90 -11.32 3.40
C THR A 180 15.41 -11.23 3.65
N GLY A 181 16.19 -11.96 2.85
CA GLY A 181 17.64 -11.84 2.90
C GLY A 181 18.08 -10.38 2.85
N GLU A 182 18.87 -9.98 3.84
CA GLU A 182 19.58 -8.69 3.93
C GLU A 182 18.75 -7.44 3.57
N MET A 183 17.78 -7.10 4.39
CA MET A 183 17.38 -5.71 4.54
C MET A 183 18.31 -5.06 5.57
N THR A 184 19.22 -4.23 5.10
CA THR A 184 20.01 -3.34 5.94
C THR A 184 19.03 -2.46 6.72
N THR A 185 18.98 -2.66 8.03
CA THR A 185 18.36 -1.70 8.95
C THR A 185 19.06 -0.38 8.76
N ALA A 186 18.40 0.58 8.15
CA ALA A 186 18.85 1.96 8.24
C ALA A 186 18.68 2.37 9.72
N GLU A 187 19.75 2.23 10.50
CA GLU A 187 19.95 3.07 11.67
C GLU A 187 19.76 4.51 11.20
N ALA A 188 19.12 5.33 12.04
CA ALA A 188 18.87 6.74 11.76
C ALA A 188 20.19 7.56 11.74
N ASP A 189 21.22 7.01 11.14
CA ASP A 189 22.42 7.73 10.76
C ASP A 189 22.19 8.39 9.41
N ASP A 190 22.67 9.64 9.31
CA ASP A 190 22.48 10.58 8.20
C ASP A 190 23.06 10.10 6.82
N GLU A 191 23.27 8.79 6.63
CA GLU A 191 23.75 8.25 5.37
C GLU A 191 22.61 8.01 4.39
N VAL A 192 22.71 8.67 3.24
CA VAL A 192 21.80 8.43 2.09
C VAL A 192 21.89 6.97 1.69
N PRO A 193 20.79 6.22 1.59
CA PRO A 193 20.82 4.87 1.06
C PRO A 193 21.54 4.83 -0.28
N LYS A 194 22.65 4.13 -0.37
CA LYS A 194 23.46 4.00 -1.60
C LYS A 194 22.79 3.06 -2.59
N ILE A 195 21.65 3.47 -3.11
CA ILE A 195 20.93 2.73 -4.15
C ILE A 195 21.46 3.16 -5.51
N ALA A 196 21.80 2.19 -6.34
CA ALA A 196 22.23 2.50 -7.70
C ALA A 196 21.11 3.26 -8.44
N LYS A 197 21.45 4.38 -9.07
CA LYS A 197 20.48 5.19 -9.83
C LYS A 197 19.71 4.38 -10.88
N PHE A 198 20.37 3.37 -11.45
CA PHE A 198 19.78 2.44 -12.40
C PHE A 198 18.68 1.60 -11.76
N THR A 199 18.92 1.03 -10.57
CA THR A 199 17.94 0.24 -9.80
C THR A 199 16.70 1.07 -9.48
N LEU A 200 16.90 2.31 -9.04
CA LEU A 200 15.81 3.23 -8.75
C LEU A 200 14.98 3.58 -9.99
N PHE A 201 15.66 3.85 -11.12
CA PHE A 201 15.01 4.14 -12.39
C PHE A 201 14.20 2.93 -12.86
N MET A 202 14.77 1.73 -12.81
CA MET A 202 14.09 0.49 -13.19
C MET A 202 12.92 0.17 -12.27
N ALA A 203 13.01 0.44 -10.97
CA ALA A 203 11.89 0.27 -10.04
C ALA A 203 10.74 1.23 -10.36
N ALA A 204 11.04 2.51 -10.61
CA ALA A 204 10.02 3.48 -11.01
C ALA A 204 9.40 3.12 -12.36
N PHE A 205 10.22 2.68 -13.32
CA PHE A 205 9.76 2.22 -14.63
C PHE A 205 8.86 0.98 -14.52
N ALA A 206 9.21 0.02 -13.65
CA ALA A 206 8.41 -1.16 -13.41
C ALA A 206 7.02 -0.80 -12.85
N VAL A 207 6.95 0.13 -11.91
CA VAL A 207 5.66 0.62 -11.37
C VAL A 207 4.81 1.27 -12.48
N LEU A 208 5.40 2.15 -13.29
CA LEU A 208 4.70 2.81 -14.38
C LEU A 208 4.23 1.83 -15.46
N ALA A 209 5.09 0.88 -15.84
CA ALA A 209 4.75 -0.17 -16.81
C ALA A 209 3.63 -1.08 -16.29
N THR A 210 3.71 -1.51 -15.02
CA THR A 210 2.68 -2.31 -14.36
C THR A 210 1.34 -1.57 -14.37
N LEU A 211 1.34 -0.29 -14.01
CA LEU A 211 0.15 0.55 -14.04
C LEU A 211 -0.43 0.68 -15.45
N SER A 212 0.42 0.92 -16.45
CA SER A 212 -0.01 1.06 -17.86
C SER A 212 -0.63 -0.23 -18.38
N VAL A 213 0.00 -1.37 -18.11
CA VAL A 213 -0.54 -2.69 -18.50
C VAL A 213 -1.85 -2.97 -17.78
N GLN A 214 -1.96 -2.66 -16.49
CA GLN A 214 -3.19 -2.80 -15.73
C GLN A 214 -4.35 -2.02 -16.36
N LEU A 215 -4.12 -0.74 -16.69
CA LEU A 215 -5.15 0.12 -17.28
C LEU A 215 -5.55 -0.29 -18.69
N TYR A 216 -4.63 -0.92 -19.45
CA TYR A 216 -4.89 -1.36 -20.81
C TYR A 216 -5.54 -2.75 -20.88
N SER A 217 -5.09 -3.70 -20.05
CA SER A 217 -5.50 -5.10 -20.13
C SER A 217 -6.58 -5.49 -19.14
N ASP A 218 -6.92 -4.64 -18.15
CA ASP A 218 -7.77 -4.96 -17.00
C ASP A 218 -7.35 -6.22 -16.24
N SER A 219 -6.12 -6.69 -16.46
CA SER A 219 -5.58 -7.93 -15.89
C SER A 219 -4.47 -7.64 -14.88
N MET A 220 -4.79 -7.81 -13.59
CA MET A 220 -3.82 -7.68 -12.51
C MET A 220 -2.66 -8.69 -12.63
N ILE A 221 -2.95 -9.90 -13.15
CA ILE A 221 -1.93 -10.95 -13.30
C ILE A 221 -0.91 -10.54 -14.36
N LEU A 222 -1.37 -10.09 -15.53
CA LEU A 222 -0.47 -9.63 -16.59
C LEU A 222 0.35 -8.42 -16.13
N ALA A 223 -0.29 -7.47 -15.48
CA ALA A 223 0.38 -6.29 -14.94
C ALA A 223 1.47 -6.68 -13.92
N GLY A 224 1.16 -7.57 -12.98
CA GLY A 224 2.11 -8.06 -11.99
C GLY A 224 3.28 -8.83 -12.62
N LEU A 225 3.03 -9.70 -13.62
CA LEU A 225 4.06 -10.44 -14.34
C LEU A 225 5.01 -9.50 -15.08
N VAL A 226 4.50 -8.47 -15.75
CA VAL A 226 5.33 -7.45 -16.42
C VAL A 226 6.21 -6.72 -15.40
N GLY A 227 5.66 -6.34 -14.25
CA GLY A 227 6.43 -5.70 -13.19
C GLY A 227 7.55 -6.59 -12.65
N VAL A 228 7.26 -7.86 -12.35
CA VAL A 228 8.27 -8.86 -11.92
C VAL A 228 9.33 -9.04 -13.00
N ALA A 229 8.95 -9.18 -14.26
CA ALA A 229 9.89 -9.35 -15.37
C ALA A 229 10.86 -8.17 -15.48
N ILE A 230 10.37 -6.93 -15.41
CA ILE A 230 11.21 -5.72 -15.47
C ILE A 230 12.20 -5.70 -14.30
N LEU A 231 11.73 -5.96 -13.06
CA LEU A 231 12.58 -5.95 -11.87
C LEU A 231 13.61 -7.10 -11.89
N SER A 232 13.25 -8.24 -12.44
CA SER A 232 14.16 -9.38 -12.66
C SER A 232 15.24 -9.06 -13.68
N CYS A 233 14.88 -8.45 -14.82
CA CYS A 233 15.84 -7.98 -15.82
C CYS A 233 16.80 -6.91 -15.29
N ALA A 234 16.35 -6.11 -14.33
CA ALA A 234 17.18 -5.12 -13.63
C ALA A 234 18.14 -5.76 -12.61
N GLY A 235 18.09 -7.09 -12.40
CA GLY A 235 18.94 -7.80 -11.45
C GLY A 235 18.59 -7.59 -9.97
N ILE A 236 17.44 -6.97 -9.68
CA ILE A 236 16.93 -6.73 -8.33
C ILE A 236 16.48 -8.06 -7.70
N PHE A 237 16.10 -8.99 -8.53
CA PHE A 237 15.56 -10.28 -8.16
C PHE A 237 16.27 -11.40 -8.92
N LYS A 238 16.82 -12.38 -8.20
CA LYS A 238 17.48 -13.53 -8.81
C LYS A 238 16.50 -14.69 -8.96
N TRP A 239 16.42 -15.26 -10.15
CA TRP A 239 15.54 -16.41 -10.43
C TRP A 239 15.72 -17.61 -9.49
N LYS A 240 16.91 -17.76 -8.89
CA LYS A 240 17.17 -18.81 -7.88
C LYS A 240 16.41 -18.60 -6.57
N GLU A 241 15.93 -17.38 -6.33
CA GLU A 241 15.15 -16.99 -5.14
C GLU A 241 13.64 -16.97 -5.45
N ALA A 242 13.25 -17.37 -6.70
CA ALA A 242 11.86 -17.33 -7.16
C ALA A 242 10.95 -18.24 -6.33
N ASP A 243 11.44 -19.40 -5.95
CA ASP A 243 10.66 -20.36 -5.14
C ASP A 243 10.34 -19.78 -3.77
N ASP A 244 11.32 -19.18 -3.10
CA ASP A 244 11.10 -18.53 -1.80
C ASP A 244 10.14 -17.34 -1.89
N VAL A 245 10.18 -16.61 -2.98
CA VAL A 245 9.33 -15.42 -3.21
C VAL A 245 7.89 -15.80 -3.55
N ILE A 246 7.69 -16.86 -4.31
CA ILE A 246 6.34 -17.35 -4.67
C ILE A 246 5.68 -18.06 -3.49
N ILE A 247 6.47 -18.74 -2.65
CA ILE A 247 5.96 -19.45 -1.47
C ILE A 247 5.67 -18.49 -0.32
N THR A 248 6.44 -17.38 -0.21
CA THR A 248 6.32 -16.43 0.90
C THR A 248 5.40 -15.22 0.59
N GLY A 249 5.16 -14.91 -0.68
CA GLY A 249 4.24 -13.85 -1.14
C GLY A 249 2.85 -14.40 -1.35
#